data_00ac16c38a44ab9c5baba1a2e711a4e7
#
_entry.id   00ac16c38a44ab9c5baba1a2e711a4e7
#
_cell.length_a   1.000
_cell.length_b   1.000
_cell.length_c   1.000
_cell.angle_alpha   90.00
_cell.angle_beta   90.00
_cell.angle_gamma   90.00
#
_symmetry.space_group_name_H-M   'P 1'
#
loop_
_entity.id
_entity.type
_entity.pdbx_description
1 polymer ?
#
loop_
_entity_poly.entity_id
_entity_poly.type
_entity_poly.pdbx_seq_one_letter_code
_entity_poly.pdbx_strand_id
1 'polypeptide(L)'
;MSIVAFSASANARNTRSTKIRNKRSGFTTAVSAVILIAAVSILGSVMVIWANSTFNAERQRIGDYYETNSNLLKETLMIEDVWLSKVPQNYVNLTLRNIGDITVDIKEVKIIALDSAGAALNCSPPPDPPAQCTRTVTAPFFPNNSDGVISSKQSLRIDVDKNDWDHADSRSLDISITTERGSMARIIWKVK
;
A
#
# COMPACT_ATOMS: atom_id res chain seq x y z
N MET A 1 77.85 32.07 9.34
CA MET A 1 77.58 32.24 7.91
C MET A 1 78.67 31.56 7.16
N SER A 2 78.54 30.32 6.77
CA SER A 2 79.61 29.57 6.05
C SER A 2 78.93 28.69 5.02
N ILE A 3 79.21 29.04 3.79
CA ILE A 3 78.79 28.33 2.59
C ILE A 3 79.81 27.24 2.31
N VAL A 4 79.37 25.97 2.33
CA VAL A 4 80.20 24.83 1.91
C VAL A 4 79.74 24.42 0.52
N ALA A 5 80.64 24.66 -0.47
CA ALA A 5 80.41 24.16 -1.81
C ALA A 5 80.92 22.72 -1.92
N PHE A 6 80.02 21.77 -2.35
CA PHE A 6 80.44 20.43 -2.67
C PHE A 6 80.49 20.23 -4.18
N SER A 7 81.71 20.01 -4.65
CA SER A 7 82.00 19.65 -6.03
C SER A 7 81.75 18.15 -6.22
N ALA A 8 80.87 17.80 -7.12
CA ALA A 8 80.63 16.42 -7.48
C ALA A 8 81.21 16.15 -8.88
N SER A 9 82.17 15.27 -8.88
CA SER A 9 82.86 14.72 -10.05
C SER A 9 81.92 13.86 -10.89
N ALA A 10 81.82 14.18 -12.16
CA ALA A 10 81.06 13.38 -13.12
C ALA A 10 81.90 12.17 -13.56
N ASN A 11 81.39 10.97 -13.25
CA ASN A 11 81.90 9.71 -13.78
C ASN A 11 80.91 9.16 -14.83
N ALA A 12 81.17 9.48 -16.09
CA ALA A 12 80.40 9.02 -17.24
C ALA A 12 80.70 7.54 -17.51
N ARG A 13 79.92 6.62 -17.00
CA ARG A 13 79.89 5.24 -17.47
C ARG A 13 78.96 5.11 -18.65
N ASN A 14 79.57 4.96 -19.81
CA ASN A 14 78.91 4.66 -21.08
C ASN A 14 78.40 3.19 -21.06
N THR A 15 77.18 2.96 -20.58
CA THR A 15 76.49 1.68 -20.69
C THR A 15 75.75 1.64 -22.03
N ARG A 16 76.36 0.95 -23.00
CA ARG A 16 75.67 0.53 -24.23
C ARG A 16 74.48 -0.36 -23.82
N SER A 17 73.30 0.23 -23.70
CA SER A 17 72.05 -0.50 -23.60
C SER A 17 71.76 -1.19 -24.92
N THR A 18 72.03 -2.50 -24.96
CA THR A 18 71.55 -3.39 -26.02
C THR A 18 70.04 -3.46 -25.97
N LYS A 19 69.42 -2.69 -26.86
CA LYS A 19 68.00 -2.64 -27.04
C LYS A 19 67.51 -4.00 -27.58
N ILE A 20 67.29 -4.97 -26.67
CA ILE A 20 66.58 -6.22 -27.00
C ILE A 20 65.17 -5.86 -27.36
N ARG A 21 64.94 -5.73 -28.65
CA ARG A 21 63.62 -5.51 -29.25
C ARG A 21 62.77 -6.76 -29.00
N ASN A 22 62.06 -6.78 -27.87
CA ASN A 22 61.09 -7.85 -27.56
C ASN A 22 59.94 -7.76 -28.59
N LYS A 23 60.10 -8.47 -29.72
CA LYS A 23 59.03 -8.66 -30.72
C LYS A 23 57.79 -9.39 -30.18
N ARG A 24 57.82 -9.91 -28.94
CA ARG A 24 56.68 -10.62 -28.30
C ARG A 24 55.70 -9.70 -27.58
N SER A 25 56.03 -8.44 -27.30
CA SER A 25 55.13 -7.55 -26.52
C SER A 25 53.90 -7.08 -27.33
N GLY A 26 53.94 -7.06 -28.66
CA GLY A 26 52.81 -6.64 -29.48
C GLY A 26 51.65 -7.64 -29.54
N PHE A 27 51.98 -8.93 -29.49
CA PHE A 27 50.96 -9.97 -29.56
C PHE A 27 50.13 -10.05 -28.25
N THR A 28 50.81 -9.93 -27.10
CA THR A 28 50.18 -9.97 -25.79
C THR A 28 49.25 -8.78 -25.58
N THR A 29 49.60 -7.59 -26.07
CA THR A 29 48.77 -6.38 -26.00
C THR A 29 47.52 -6.53 -26.86
N ALA A 30 47.63 -7.10 -28.05
CA ALA A 30 46.48 -7.34 -28.94
C ALA A 30 45.48 -8.33 -28.36
N VAL A 31 45.99 -9.45 -27.78
CA VAL A 31 45.15 -10.47 -27.15
C VAL A 31 44.43 -9.88 -25.92
N SER A 32 45.13 -9.12 -25.09
CA SER A 32 44.53 -8.46 -23.92
C SER A 32 43.46 -7.47 -24.31
N ALA A 33 43.63 -6.72 -25.40
CA ALA A 33 42.63 -5.79 -25.91
C ALA A 33 41.36 -6.51 -26.35
N VAL A 34 41.48 -7.62 -27.05
CA VAL A 34 40.34 -8.42 -27.52
C VAL A 34 39.56 -9.01 -26.32
N ILE A 35 40.27 -9.52 -25.31
CA ILE A 35 39.63 -10.06 -24.09
C ILE A 35 38.90 -8.94 -23.34
N LEU A 36 39.49 -7.74 -23.23
CA LEU A 36 38.84 -6.59 -22.60
C LEU A 36 37.56 -6.17 -23.31
N ILE A 37 37.59 -6.08 -24.64
CA ILE A 37 36.43 -5.72 -25.45
C ILE A 37 35.33 -6.78 -25.26
N ALA A 38 35.69 -8.07 -25.28
CA ALA A 38 34.73 -9.14 -25.07
C ALA A 38 34.10 -9.08 -23.67
N ALA A 39 34.90 -8.86 -22.63
CA ALA A 39 34.40 -8.72 -21.27
C ALA A 39 33.48 -7.51 -21.08
N VAL A 40 33.82 -6.36 -21.64
CA VAL A 40 32.99 -5.14 -21.58
C VAL A 40 31.68 -5.35 -22.34
N SER A 41 31.71 -6.04 -23.49
CA SER A 41 30.53 -6.33 -24.28
C SER A 41 29.54 -7.24 -23.54
N ILE A 42 30.06 -8.26 -22.86
CA ILE A 42 29.22 -9.18 -22.04
C ILE A 42 28.61 -8.41 -20.87
N LEU A 43 29.41 -7.65 -20.11
CA LEU A 43 28.91 -6.86 -18.99
C LEU A 43 27.88 -5.81 -19.43
N GLY A 44 28.13 -5.15 -20.57
CA GLY A 44 27.19 -4.20 -21.14
C GLY A 44 25.84 -4.85 -21.51
N SER A 45 25.88 -6.02 -22.12
CA SER A 45 24.67 -6.77 -22.48
C SER A 45 23.86 -7.19 -21.23
N VAL A 46 24.53 -7.67 -20.18
CA VAL A 46 23.89 -8.04 -18.92
C VAL A 46 23.24 -6.82 -18.26
N MET A 47 23.93 -5.67 -18.24
CA MET A 47 23.39 -4.43 -17.69
C MET A 47 22.13 -3.95 -18.45
N VAL A 48 22.14 -4.04 -19.77
CA VAL A 48 20.97 -3.66 -20.58
C VAL A 48 19.78 -4.58 -20.31
N ILE A 49 20.00 -5.89 -20.22
CA ILE A 49 18.94 -6.86 -19.90
C ILE A 49 18.38 -6.57 -18.48
N TRP A 50 19.25 -6.37 -17.50
CA TRP A 50 18.84 -6.05 -16.14
C TRP A 50 18.06 -4.73 -16.06
N ALA A 51 18.55 -3.69 -16.72
CA ALA A 51 17.88 -2.39 -16.76
C ALA A 51 16.47 -2.50 -17.39
N ASN A 52 16.35 -3.17 -18.53
CA ASN A 52 15.05 -3.38 -19.17
C ASN A 52 14.09 -4.17 -18.30
N SER A 53 14.58 -5.21 -17.61
CA SER A 53 13.76 -5.99 -16.67
C SER A 53 13.26 -5.12 -15.51
N THR A 54 14.15 -4.32 -14.92
CA THR A 54 13.81 -3.41 -13.82
C THR A 54 12.82 -2.32 -14.26
N PHE A 55 13.04 -1.71 -15.43
CA PHE A 55 12.12 -0.71 -15.97
C PHE A 55 10.73 -1.27 -16.26
N ASN A 56 10.66 -2.49 -16.79
CA ASN A 56 9.36 -3.14 -17.06
C ASN A 56 8.63 -3.46 -15.76
N ALA A 57 9.32 -3.96 -14.73
CA ALA A 57 8.74 -4.22 -13.43
C ALA A 57 8.23 -2.93 -12.76
N GLU A 58 8.98 -1.82 -12.88
CA GLU A 58 8.58 -0.54 -12.32
C GLU A 58 7.38 0.07 -13.07
N ARG A 59 7.33 -0.04 -14.39
CA ARG A 59 6.17 0.40 -15.19
C ARG A 59 4.90 -0.36 -14.82
N GLN A 60 5.00 -1.66 -14.58
CA GLN A 60 3.86 -2.47 -14.13
C GLN A 60 3.38 -1.99 -12.76
N ARG A 61 4.27 -1.82 -11.77
CA ARG A 61 3.92 -1.30 -10.45
C ARG A 61 3.25 0.07 -10.49
N ILE A 62 3.78 0.97 -11.33
CA ILE A 62 3.20 2.29 -11.53
C ILE A 62 1.81 2.16 -12.17
N GLY A 63 1.64 1.30 -13.17
CA GLY A 63 0.35 1.02 -13.79
C GLY A 63 -0.68 0.54 -12.79
N ASP A 64 -0.34 -0.48 -12.01
CA ASP A 64 -1.20 -1.07 -10.97
C ASP A 64 -1.58 -0.02 -9.89
N TYR A 65 -0.62 0.83 -9.51
CA TYR A 65 -0.87 1.92 -8.55
C TYR A 65 -1.86 2.96 -9.10
N TYR A 66 -1.71 3.38 -10.36
CA TYR A 66 -2.63 4.32 -10.98
C TYR A 66 -4.02 3.71 -11.19
N GLU A 67 -4.11 2.45 -11.58
CA GLU A 67 -5.38 1.75 -11.72
C GLU A 67 -6.10 1.63 -10.38
N THR A 68 -5.40 1.21 -9.34
CA THR A 68 -5.95 1.10 -7.98
C THR A 68 -6.46 2.46 -7.48
N ASN A 69 -5.66 3.52 -7.60
CA ASN A 69 -6.07 4.85 -7.18
C ASN A 69 -7.23 5.42 -8.02
N SER A 70 -7.22 5.18 -9.33
CA SER A 70 -8.33 5.57 -10.20
C SER A 70 -9.63 4.87 -9.81
N ASN A 71 -9.56 3.60 -9.46
CA ASN A 71 -10.72 2.83 -9.03
C ASN A 71 -11.22 3.30 -7.67
N LEU A 72 -10.33 3.62 -6.72
CA LEU A 72 -10.71 4.24 -5.44
C LEU A 72 -11.50 5.54 -5.64
N LEU A 73 -11.05 6.40 -6.56
CA LEU A 73 -11.74 7.67 -6.86
C LEU A 73 -13.11 7.48 -7.53
N LYS A 74 -13.33 6.34 -8.18
CA LYS A 74 -14.61 5.98 -8.81
C LYS A 74 -15.56 5.28 -7.86
N GLU A 75 -15.06 4.76 -6.73
CA GLU A 75 -15.90 4.24 -5.66
C GLU A 75 -16.52 5.39 -4.90
N THR A 76 -17.83 5.45 -4.86
CA THR A 76 -18.54 6.41 -4.00
C THR A 76 -19.72 5.70 -3.37
N LEU A 77 -19.55 5.34 -2.10
CA LEU A 77 -20.58 4.73 -1.31
C LEU A 77 -21.28 5.77 -0.45
N MET A 78 -22.61 5.75 -0.44
CA MET A 78 -23.44 6.62 0.38
C MET A 78 -24.34 5.77 1.27
N ILE A 79 -24.49 6.20 2.52
CA ILE A 79 -25.50 5.64 3.44
C ILE A 79 -26.78 6.45 3.21
N GLU A 80 -27.78 5.82 2.59
CA GLU A 80 -29.05 6.47 2.25
C GLU A 80 -29.97 6.57 3.46
N ASP A 81 -30.07 5.47 4.20
CA ASP A 81 -31.01 5.38 5.32
C ASP A 81 -30.46 4.50 6.45
N VAL A 82 -30.81 4.88 7.67
CA VAL A 82 -30.49 4.14 8.89
C VAL A 82 -31.70 4.12 9.78
N TRP A 83 -32.17 2.96 10.18
CA TRP A 83 -33.28 2.86 11.12
C TRP A 83 -33.13 1.65 12.04
N LEU A 84 -33.69 1.78 13.24
CA LEU A 84 -33.69 0.76 14.26
C LEU A 84 -34.99 -0.05 14.20
N SER A 85 -34.90 -1.35 14.01
CA SER A 85 -36.01 -2.27 14.20
C SER A 85 -36.15 -2.60 15.70
N LYS A 86 -37.32 -2.35 16.30
CA LYS A 86 -37.55 -2.58 17.71
C LYS A 86 -38.20 -3.94 18.04
N VAL A 87 -38.84 -4.58 17.05
CA VAL A 87 -39.60 -5.84 17.29
C VAL A 87 -39.67 -6.63 15.98
N PRO A 88 -39.49 -7.96 15.98
CA PRO A 88 -39.12 -8.82 17.09
C PRO A 88 -37.64 -8.98 17.35
N GLN A 89 -36.81 -8.39 16.49
CA GLN A 89 -35.35 -8.50 16.54
C GLN A 89 -34.72 -7.10 16.54
N ASN A 90 -33.78 -6.91 17.42
CA ASN A 90 -33.06 -5.65 17.58
C ASN A 90 -32.01 -5.49 16.45
N TYR A 91 -32.38 -5.02 15.28
CA TYR A 91 -31.47 -4.75 14.17
C TYR A 91 -31.26 -3.27 13.92
N VAL A 92 -30.04 -2.91 13.52
CA VAL A 92 -29.75 -1.66 12.82
C VAL A 92 -29.82 -1.97 11.33
N ASN A 93 -30.80 -1.38 10.66
CA ASN A 93 -31.00 -1.55 9.24
C ASN A 93 -30.27 -0.40 8.52
N LEU A 94 -29.41 -0.75 7.60
CA LEU A 94 -28.63 0.18 6.80
C LEU A 94 -29.00 0.02 5.33
N THR A 95 -29.38 1.10 4.68
CA THR A 95 -29.51 1.12 3.22
C THR A 95 -28.31 1.86 2.65
N LEU A 96 -27.51 1.15 1.90
CA LEU A 96 -26.30 1.63 1.26
C LEU A 96 -26.54 1.77 -0.22
N ARG A 97 -26.08 2.86 -0.81
CA ARG A 97 -26.13 3.09 -2.24
C ARG A 97 -24.76 3.34 -2.81
N ASN A 98 -24.45 2.62 -3.86
CA ASN A 98 -23.29 2.90 -4.67
C ASN A 98 -23.65 3.99 -5.70
N ILE A 99 -23.18 5.21 -5.49
CA ILE A 99 -23.34 6.32 -6.42
C ILE A 99 -22.16 6.48 -7.38
N GLY A 100 -21.12 5.66 -7.18
CA GLY A 100 -19.95 5.58 -8.04
C GLY A 100 -20.22 4.86 -9.36
N ASP A 101 -19.19 4.80 -10.19
CA ASP A 101 -19.28 4.24 -11.53
C ASP A 101 -18.81 2.77 -11.61
N ILE A 102 -18.18 2.26 -10.55
CA ILE A 102 -17.71 0.89 -10.47
C ILE A 102 -18.41 0.12 -9.35
N THR A 103 -18.40 -1.20 -9.43
CA THR A 103 -18.91 -2.07 -8.37
C THR A 103 -18.10 -1.90 -7.09
N VAL A 104 -18.80 -1.76 -5.97
CA VAL A 104 -18.23 -1.66 -4.62
C VAL A 104 -18.40 -2.99 -3.91
N ASP A 105 -17.36 -3.43 -3.24
CA ASP A 105 -17.33 -4.64 -2.44
C ASP A 105 -17.10 -4.25 -0.98
N ILE A 106 -18.08 -4.52 -0.12
CA ILE A 106 -18.05 -4.10 1.28
C ILE A 106 -17.25 -5.14 2.08
N LYS A 107 -16.19 -4.68 2.72
CA LYS A 107 -15.36 -5.49 3.59
C LYS A 107 -15.97 -5.65 4.98
N GLU A 108 -16.31 -4.52 5.60
CA GLU A 108 -16.85 -4.49 6.95
C GLU A 108 -17.79 -3.32 7.20
N VAL A 109 -18.72 -3.54 8.11
CA VAL A 109 -19.60 -2.52 8.70
C VAL A 109 -19.30 -2.47 10.18
N LYS A 110 -18.91 -1.30 10.69
CA LYS A 110 -18.63 -1.05 12.10
C LYS A 110 -19.60 -0.05 12.66
N ILE A 111 -20.25 -0.38 13.77
CA ILE A 111 -21.20 0.47 14.47
C ILE A 111 -20.72 0.66 15.90
N ILE A 112 -20.66 1.91 16.36
CA ILE A 112 -20.29 2.29 17.72
C ILE A 112 -21.44 3.07 18.31
N ALA A 113 -21.93 2.65 19.48
CA ALA A 113 -22.93 3.41 20.21
C ALA A 113 -22.28 4.60 20.94
N LEU A 114 -22.90 5.79 20.83
CA LEU A 114 -22.42 7.01 21.44
C LEU A 114 -23.44 7.54 22.45
N ASP A 115 -22.95 8.15 23.52
CA ASP A 115 -23.73 8.86 24.51
C ASP A 115 -24.20 10.26 24.03
N SER A 116 -24.80 11.03 24.91
CA SER A 116 -25.25 12.40 24.61
C SER A 116 -24.10 13.37 24.38
N ALA A 117 -22.91 13.07 24.89
CA ALA A 117 -21.68 13.86 24.70
C ALA A 117 -20.90 13.45 23.44
N GLY A 118 -21.31 12.37 22.76
CA GLY A 118 -20.62 11.82 21.58
C GLY A 118 -19.45 10.90 21.93
N ALA A 119 -19.31 10.51 23.19
CA ALA A 119 -18.32 9.52 23.61
C ALA A 119 -18.87 8.10 23.41
N ALA A 120 -17.97 7.15 23.10
CA ALA A 120 -18.37 5.76 22.95
C ALA A 120 -18.89 5.19 24.30
N LEU A 121 -20.07 4.59 24.26
CA LEU A 121 -20.65 3.93 25.41
C LEU A 121 -19.85 2.67 25.78
N ASN A 122 -19.76 2.38 27.06
CA ASN A 122 -19.27 1.11 27.57
C ASN A 122 -20.41 0.11 27.67
N CYS A 123 -20.21 -1.10 27.22
CA CYS A 123 -21.20 -2.16 27.32
C CYS A 123 -21.36 -2.64 28.75
N SER A 124 -22.62 -2.94 29.14
CA SER A 124 -22.96 -3.52 30.43
C SER A 124 -23.54 -4.93 30.24
N PRO A 125 -23.11 -5.96 30.99
CA PRO A 125 -22.07 -5.88 32.01
C PRO A 125 -20.69 -5.68 31.39
N PRO A 126 -19.86 -4.83 32.00
CA PRO A 126 -18.53 -4.60 31.46
C PRO A 126 -17.72 -5.89 31.59
N PRO A 127 -17.12 -6.38 30.47
CA PRO A 127 -15.96 -7.24 30.60
C PRO A 127 -14.86 -6.46 31.30
N ASP A 128 -14.01 -7.11 32.01
CA ASP A 128 -12.88 -6.46 32.67
C ASP A 128 -11.62 -6.64 31.81
N PRO A 129 -11.13 -5.57 31.10
CA PRO A 129 -11.54 -4.15 31.15
C PRO A 129 -12.84 -3.85 30.37
N PRO A 130 -13.52 -2.72 30.68
CA PRO A 130 -14.77 -2.36 30.03
C PRO A 130 -14.58 -2.19 28.51
N ALA A 131 -15.34 -2.95 27.72
CA ALA A 131 -15.31 -2.84 26.28
C ALA A 131 -16.28 -1.77 25.78
N GLN A 132 -15.90 -1.05 24.72
CA GLN A 132 -16.79 -0.13 24.03
C GLN A 132 -17.93 -0.91 23.35
N CYS A 133 -19.13 -0.33 23.31
CA CYS A 133 -20.28 -0.87 22.58
C CYS A 133 -20.04 -0.75 21.09
N THR A 134 -19.23 -1.64 20.56
CA THR A 134 -18.84 -1.70 19.15
C THR A 134 -19.29 -3.01 18.53
N ARG A 135 -19.95 -2.93 17.40
CA ARG A 135 -20.28 -4.10 16.57
C ARG A 135 -19.55 -3.99 15.23
N THR A 136 -18.80 -5.00 14.89
CA THR A 136 -18.18 -5.15 13.58
C THR A 136 -18.76 -6.37 12.91
N VAL A 137 -19.24 -6.22 11.68
CA VAL A 137 -19.81 -7.29 10.87
C VAL A 137 -19.09 -7.32 9.54
N THR A 138 -18.73 -8.52 9.10
CA THR A 138 -18.16 -8.81 7.80
C THR A 138 -19.13 -9.64 6.97
N ALA A 139 -18.92 -9.72 5.67
CA ALA A 139 -19.73 -10.61 4.81
C ALA A 139 -19.70 -12.07 5.31
N PRO A 140 -20.79 -12.85 5.16
CA PRO A 140 -22.06 -12.49 4.50
C PRO A 140 -22.98 -11.64 5.39
N PHE A 141 -23.64 -10.65 4.78
CA PHE A 141 -24.52 -9.72 5.48
C PHE A 141 -25.98 -10.18 5.46
N PHE A 142 -26.70 -9.92 6.58
CA PHE A 142 -28.17 -10.10 6.61
C PHE A 142 -28.89 -8.98 5.86
N PRO A 143 -30.15 -9.19 5.40
CA PRO A 143 -30.96 -10.39 5.59
C PRO A 143 -30.74 -11.49 4.55
N ASN A 144 -30.09 -11.21 3.44
CA ASN A 144 -30.07 -12.10 2.26
C ASN A 144 -28.79 -12.93 2.14
N ASN A 145 -28.01 -13.05 3.19
CA ASN A 145 -26.69 -13.68 3.15
C ASN A 145 -25.80 -13.10 2.04
N SER A 146 -25.91 -11.77 1.86
CA SER A 146 -25.23 -11.01 0.82
C SER A 146 -23.73 -10.98 1.06
N ASP A 147 -22.97 -11.15 0.00
CA ASP A 147 -21.50 -10.97 -0.02
C ASP A 147 -21.07 -9.50 0.03
N GLY A 148 -22.02 -8.55 0.04
CA GLY A 148 -21.75 -7.13 0.16
C GLY A 148 -21.40 -6.43 -1.15
N VAL A 149 -21.60 -7.08 -2.28
CA VAL A 149 -21.31 -6.52 -3.61
C VAL A 149 -22.45 -5.62 -4.06
N ILE A 150 -22.15 -4.35 -4.33
CA ILE A 150 -23.12 -3.35 -4.82
C ILE A 150 -22.68 -2.86 -6.19
N SER A 151 -23.46 -3.20 -7.22
CA SER A 151 -23.21 -2.71 -8.57
C SER A 151 -23.38 -1.19 -8.66
N SER A 152 -22.80 -0.58 -9.69
CA SER A 152 -22.93 0.87 -9.93
C SER A 152 -24.41 1.31 -9.94
N LYS A 153 -24.71 2.41 -9.24
CA LYS A 153 -26.04 3.04 -9.12
C LYS A 153 -27.10 2.15 -8.44
N GLN A 154 -26.71 1.07 -7.80
CA GLN A 154 -27.61 0.19 -7.05
C GLN A 154 -27.51 0.41 -5.54
N SER A 155 -28.52 -0.08 -4.81
CA SER A 155 -28.57 -0.05 -3.35
C SER A 155 -28.58 -1.46 -2.78
N LEU A 156 -28.00 -1.61 -1.58
CA LEU A 156 -28.00 -2.85 -0.79
C LEU A 156 -28.51 -2.53 0.61
N ARG A 157 -29.42 -3.35 1.12
CA ARG A 157 -29.81 -3.32 2.51
C ARG A 157 -29.02 -4.33 3.32
N ILE A 158 -28.50 -3.87 4.46
CA ILE A 158 -27.79 -4.69 5.44
C ILE A 158 -28.49 -4.54 6.78
N ASP A 159 -28.77 -5.66 7.44
CA ASP A 159 -29.33 -5.68 8.79
C ASP A 159 -28.22 -6.16 9.75
N VAL A 160 -27.81 -5.29 10.66
CA VAL A 160 -26.79 -5.60 11.66
C VAL A 160 -27.48 -5.93 12.97
N ASP A 161 -27.30 -7.18 13.43
CA ASP A 161 -27.80 -7.62 14.70
C ASP A 161 -27.12 -6.89 15.87
N LYS A 162 -27.95 -6.39 16.78
CA LYS A 162 -27.50 -5.67 17.97
C LYS A 162 -27.74 -6.41 19.30
N ASN A 163 -27.92 -7.72 19.23
CA ASN A 163 -28.29 -8.52 20.42
C ASN A 163 -27.36 -8.39 21.63
N ASP A 164 -26.12 -7.92 21.39
CA ASP A 164 -25.09 -7.85 22.43
C ASP A 164 -25.03 -6.49 23.14
N TRP A 165 -25.89 -5.52 22.79
CA TRP A 165 -25.87 -4.21 23.43
C TRP A 165 -27.26 -3.76 23.87
N ASP A 166 -27.37 -3.37 25.12
CA ASP A 166 -28.53 -2.62 25.60
C ASP A 166 -28.37 -1.14 25.20
N HIS A 167 -29.33 -0.63 24.40
CA HIS A 167 -29.24 0.71 23.82
C HIS A 167 -30.11 1.73 24.51
N ALA A 168 -30.63 1.43 25.68
CA ALA A 168 -31.50 2.35 26.40
C ALA A 168 -30.87 3.75 26.54
N ASP A 169 -29.54 3.79 26.62
CA ASP A 169 -28.77 5.03 26.81
C ASP A 169 -28.13 5.59 25.55
N SER A 170 -28.16 4.86 24.40
CA SER A 170 -27.55 5.36 23.17
C SER A 170 -28.38 6.49 22.57
N ARG A 171 -27.75 7.62 22.32
CA ARG A 171 -28.36 8.79 21.69
C ARG A 171 -28.00 8.92 20.21
N SER A 172 -26.89 8.35 19.84
CA SER A 172 -26.43 8.31 18.45
C SER A 172 -25.59 7.08 18.16
N LEU A 173 -25.50 6.72 16.90
CA LEU A 173 -24.67 5.64 16.38
C LEU A 173 -23.64 6.24 15.43
N ASP A 174 -22.39 5.89 15.62
CA ASP A 174 -21.32 6.16 14.65
C ASP A 174 -21.17 4.92 13.76
N ILE A 175 -21.54 5.06 12.52
CA ILE A 175 -21.58 3.97 11.55
C ILE A 175 -20.50 4.23 10.52
N SER A 176 -19.58 3.30 10.39
CA SER A 176 -18.51 3.33 9.38
C SER A 176 -18.52 2.06 8.55
N ILE A 177 -18.39 2.23 7.26
CA ILE A 177 -18.42 1.17 6.26
C ILE A 177 -17.12 1.24 5.48
N THR A 178 -16.39 0.15 5.43
CA THR A 178 -15.12 0.05 4.71
C THR A 178 -15.27 -0.92 3.54
N THR A 179 -14.80 -0.53 2.38
CA THR A 179 -14.76 -1.38 1.18
C THR A 179 -13.47 -2.19 1.11
N GLU A 180 -13.45 -3.25 0.29
CA GLU A 180 -12.23 -4.05 0.07
C GLU A 180 -11.06 -3.23 -0.50
N ARG A 181 -11.35 -2.19 -1.28
CA ARG A 181 -10.33 -1.28 -1.82
C ARG A 181 -9.90 -0.18 -0.85
N GLY A 182 -10.53 -0.09 0.34
CA GLY A 182 -10.18 0.86 1.40
C GLY A 182 -10.94 2.19 1.36
N SER A 183 -11.93 2.36 0.50
CA SER A 183 -12.86 3.49 0.58
C SER A 183 -13.69 3.39 1.87
N MET A 184 -14.03 4.54 2.47
CA MET A 184 -14.80 4.58 3.71
C MET A 184 -15.98 5.53 3.59
N ALA A 185 -17.17 5.07 3.98
CA ALA A 185 -18.34 5.89 4.23
C ALA A 185 -18.62 5.93 5.74
N ARG A 186 -18.91 7.11 6.29
CA ARG A 186 -19.18 7.28 7.73
C ARG A 186 -20.33 8.24 7.96
N ILE A 187 -21.19 7.93 8.91
CA ILE A 187 -22.29 8.79 9.36
C ILE A 187 -22.45 8.67 10.88
N ILE A 188 -22.78 9.80 11.52
CA ILE A 188 -23.28 9.81 12.90
C ILE A 188 -24.78 9.97 12.83
N TRP A 189 -25.50 8.91 13.15
CA TRP A 189 -26.96 8.87 13.11
C TRP A 189 -27.54 9.04 14.51
N LYS A 190 -28.50 9.97 14.66
CA LYS A 190 -29.18 10.21 15.94
C LYS A 190 -30.37 9.27 16.09
N VAL A 191 -30.40 8.54 17.19
CA VAL A 191 -31.54 7.70 17.57
C VAL A 191 -32.73 8.60 17.95
N LYS A 192 -33.83 8.45 17.29
CA LYS A 192 -35.09 9.20 17.56
C LYS A 192 -35.99 8.42 18.53
#